data_df351ae93b7d62a359e224e305257512
#
_entry.id   df351ae93b7d62a359e224e305257512
#
_cell.length_a   1.000
_cell.length_b   1.000
_cell.length_c   1.000
_cell.angle_alpha   90.00
_cell.angle_beta   90.00
_cell.angle_gamma   90.00
#
_symmetry.space_group_name_H-M   'P 1'
#
loop_
_entity.id
_entity.type
_entity.pdbx_description
1 polymer ?
#
loop_
_entity_poly.entity_id
_entity_poly.type
_entity_poly.pdbx_seq_one_letter_code
_entity_poly.pdbx_strand_id
1 'polypeptide(L)'
;MNSFSPTEDTIAAIATAVSPGQGSIAVIRISGSSAIEISKNIVHIPGMQPWNTHKVLYGHVTEANQKKYIDEVLILIMKGPRSYTGEDVVEIHCHGGIITVQKILERILDSPKARRAEPGEFSQRAVLNGRLSLTQAESISELISARSRKAAELAMNGIEGNIQTTIQSIRQRLLEQLSEIEARVDFEEDLPKLEEENVKNEIIAIRKDINELIDLSLIHI
;
A
#
# COMPACT_ATOMS: atom_id res chain seq x y z
N MET A 1 -1.62 -8.41 22.38
CA MET A 1 -1.77 -7.71 21.09
C MET A 1 -1.11 -6.36 21.26
N ASN A 2 0.12 -6.20 20.78
CA ASN A 2 0.77 -4.89 20.78
C ASN A 2 0.08 -4.05 19.70
N SER A 3 -0.66 -3.04 20.13
CA SER A 3 -1.13 -1.99 19.23
C SER A 3 0.10 -1.23 18.74
N PHE A 4 0.52 -1.50 17.52
CA PHE A 4 1.43 -0.61 16.83
C PHE A 4 0.74 0.75 16.75
N SER A 5 1.24 1.73 17.50
CA SER A 5 0.83 3.12 17.30
C SER A 5 1.19 3.51 15.88
N PRO A 6 0.27 4.09 15.10
CA PRO A 6 0.62 4.68 13.81
C PRO A 6 1.75 5.68 14.07
N THR A 7 2.79 5.64 13.25
CA THR A 7 3.89 6.61 13.34
C THR A 7 3.29 8.01 13.25
N GLU A 8 3.48 8.83 14.30
CA GLU A 8 2.88 10.18 14.37
C GLU A 8 3.43 11.14 13.31
N ASP A 9 4.51 10.74 12.63
CA ASP A 9 5.21 11.54 11.64
C ASP A 9 4.58 11.47 10.24
N THR A 10 4.68 12.56 9.52
CA THR A 10 4.26 12.64 8.12
C THR A 10 5.47 12.44 7.22
N ILE A 11 5.33 11.61 6.20
CA ILE A 11 6.40 11.32 5.23
C ILE A 11 6.08 11.93 3.87
N ALA A 12 7.15 12.30 3.14
CA ALA A 12 7.03 12.81 1.78
C ALA A 12 8.14 12.28 0.88
N ALA A 13 7.79 11.98 -0.37
CA ALA A 13 8.76 11.61 -1.41
C ALA A 13 8.25 11.95 -2.81
N ILE A 14 9.17 12.00 -3.77
CA ILE A 14 8.86 12.02 -5.19
C ILE A 14 8.41 10.62 -5.59
N ALA A 15 7.17 10.49 -6.04
CA ALA A 15 6.53 9.20 -6.35
C ALA A 15 6.71 8.77 -7.82
N THR A 16 7.19 9.66 -8.69
CA THR A 16 7.44 9.38 -10.12
C THR A 16 8.92 9.36 -10.41
N ALA A 17 9.34 8.64 -11.44
CA ALA A 17 10.68 8.77 -11.98
C ALA A 17 10.88 10.17 -12.57
N VAL A 18 11.93 10.86 -12.17
CA VAL A 18 12.28 12.19 -12.68
C VAL A 18 13.66 12.11 -13.32
N SER A 19 13.73 12.45 -14.63
CA SER A 19 14.99 12.49 -15.37
C SER A 19 15.25 13.91 -15.86
N PRO A 20 16.51 14.40 -15.82
CA PRO A 20 16.86 15.73 -16.29
C PRO A 20 16.43 15.94 -17.75
N GLY A 21 15.66 16.99 -18.01
CA GLY A 21 15.26 17.39 -19.36
C GLY A 21 14.20 16.50 -20.05
N GLN A 22 13.62 15.51 -19.38
CA GLN A 22 12.68 14.55 -19.98
C GLN A 22 11.33 14.41 -19.25
N GLY A 23 11.16 15.02 -18.09
CA GLY A 23 9.93 14.91 -17.31
C GLY A 23 8.88 15.94 -17.70
N SER A 24 7.67 15.54 -18.07
CA SER A 24 6.55 16.45 -18.28
C SER A 24 5.80 16.73 -16.99
N ILE A 25 5.56 15.70 -16.20
CA ILE A 25 4.82 15.75 -14.92
C ILE A 25 5.57 14.92 -13.88
N ALA A 26 5.62 15.42 -12.65
CA ALA A 26 6.07 14.69 -11.49
C ALA A 26 5.01 14.73 -10.39
N VAL A 27 5.00 13.71 -9.56
CA VAL A 27 4.10 13.59 -8.41
C VAL A 27 4.93 13.50 -7.14
N ILE A 28 4.63 14.35 -6.18
CA ILE A 28 5.16 14.28 -4.82
C ILE A 28 4.03 13.81 -3.93
N ARG A 29 4.26 12.71 -3.19
CA ARG A 29 3.29 12.14 -2.26
C ARG A 29 3.66 12.48 -0.83
N ILE A 30 2.66 12.90 -0.06
CA ILE A 30 2.74 13.19 1.37
C ILE A 30 1.75 12.27 2.06
N SER A 31 2.15 11.55 3.12
CA SER A 31 1.29 10.63 3.87
C SER A 31 1.50 10.82 5.37
N GLY A 32 0.41 10.87 6.13
CA GLY A 32 0.40 10.99 7.57
C GLY A 32 -0.59 12.03 8.09
N SER A 33 -0.72 12.13 9.40
CA SER A 33 -1.71 12.98 10.08
C SER A 33 -1.63 14.47 9.74
N SER A 34 -0.44 14.96 9.38
CA SER A 34 -0.21 16.36 9.03
C SER A 34 -0.17 16.64 7.51
N ALA A 35 -0.42 15.62 6.65
CA ALA A 35 -0.28 15.75 5.20
C ALA A 35 -1.14 16.91 4.62
N ILE A 36 -2.39 17.03 5.06
CA ILE A 36 -3.31 18.07 4.60
C ILE A 36 -2.90 19.45 5.15
N GLU A 37 -2.49 19.52 6.42
CA GLU A 37 -2.05 20.77 7.05
C GLU A 37 -0.80 21.33 6.34
N ILE A 38 0.19 20.50 6.12
CA ILE A 38 1.43 20.87 5.44
C ILE A 38 1.12 21.37 4.03
N SER A 39 0.29 20.63 3.29
CA SER A 39 -0.07 21.01 1.92
C SER A 39 -0.80 22.35 1.89
N LYS A 40 -1.71 22.63 2.82
CA LYS A 40 -2.40 23.93 2.93
C LYS A 40 -1.44 25.10 3.18
N ASN A 41 -0.35 24.87 3.92
CA ASN A 41 0.60 25.91 4.27
C ASN A 41 1.55 26.28 3.13
N ILE A 42 1.71 25.42 2.15
CA ILE A 42 2.65 25.61 1.03
C ILE A 42 1.96 25.92 -0.30
N VAL A 43 0.65 25.68 -0.40
CA VAL A 43 -0.11 25.84 -1.64
C VAL A 43 -1.07 27.02 -1.53
N HIS A 44 -0.98 27.93 -2.51
CA HIS A 44 -2.00 28.96 -2.73
C HIS A 44 -3.05 28.44 -3.73
N ILE A 45 -4.32 28.40 -3.29
CA ILE A 45 -5.45 27.98 -4.12
C ILE A 45 -6.27 29.21 -4.47
N PRO A 46 -6.47 29.56 -5.76
CA PRO A 46 -7.33 30.67 -6.17
C PRO A 46 -8.79 30.40 -5.80
N GLY A 47 -9.45 31.37 -5.17
CA GLY A 47 -10.84 31.27 -4.75
C GLY A 47 -11.03 30.40 -3.51
N MET A 48 -12.29 30.23 -3.09
CA MET A 48 -12.65 29.38 -1.95
C MET A 48 -12.98 27.95 -2.39
N GLN A 49 -11.97 27.11 -2.55
CA GLN A 49 -12.14 25.70 -2.90
C GLN A 49 -12.00 24.84 -1.63
N PRO A 50 -12.99 24.00 -1.29
CA PRO A 50 -12.92 23.16 -0.10
C PRO A 50 -11.96 22.00 -0.29
N TRP A 51 -11.13 21.71 0.73
CA TRP A 51 -10.21 20.59 0.79
C TRP A 51 -10.93 19.27 1.12
N ASN A 52 -11.81 18.87 0.21
CA ASN A 52 -12.57 17.62 0.37
C ASN A 52 -11.77 16.43 -0.15
N THR A 53 -12.03 15.27 0.47
CA THR A 53 -11.40 14.00 0.01
C THR A 53 -11.84 13.62 -1.40
N HIS A 54 -10.95 13.00 -2.16
CA HIS A 54 -11.16 12.53 -3.53
C HIS A 54 -11.55 13.66 -4.50
N LYS A 55 -10.96 14.83 -4.26
CA LYS A 55 -11.06 15.98 -5.17
C LYS A 55 -9.69 16.43 -5.60
N VAL A 56 -9.64 16.95 -6.80
CA VAL A 56 -8.45 17.62 -7.36
C VAL A 56 -8.68 19.12 -7.26
N LEU A 57 -7.70 19.82 -6.69
CA LEU A 57 -7.67 21.27 -6.61
C LEU A 57 -6.58 21.80 -7.52
N TYR A 58 -6.80 22.98 -8.09
CA TYR A 58 -5.81 23.74 -8.82
C TYR A 58 -5.20 24.81 -7.94
N GLY A 59 -3.88 24.97 -8.00
CA GLY A 59 -3.19 25.97 -7.21
C GLY A 59 -1.73 26.14 -7.58
N HIS A 60 -0.99 26.86 -6.73
CA HIS A 60 0.43 27.14 -6.91
C HIS A 60 1.19 26.84 -5.62
N VAL A 61 2.30 26.13 -5.71
CA VAL A 61 3.22 26.00 -4.58
C VAL A 61 3.99 27.30 -4.41
N THR A 62 4.04 27.82 -3.19
CA THR A 62 4.67 29.10 -2.87
C THR A 62 6.02 28.92 -2.17
N GLU A 63 6.96 29.82 -2.40
CA GLU A 63 8.18 29.95 -1.59
C GLU A 63 7.83 30.29 -0.12
N ALA A 64 8.76 30.09 0.80
CA ALA A 64 8.57 30.34 2.22
C ALA A 64 8.08 31.76 2.55
N ASN A 65 8.48 32.75 1.75
CA ASN A 65 8.06 34.15 1.88
C ASN A 65 6.68 34.43 1.25
N GLN A 66 6.03 33.44 0.63
CA GLN A 66 4.74 33.51 -0.09
C GLN A 66 4.67 34.58 -1.20
N LYS A 67 5.78 35.19 -1.59
CA LYS A 67 5.82 36.26 -2.61
C LYS A 67 6.02 35.75 -4.04
N LYS A 68 6.51 34.53 -4.18
CA LYS A 68 6.76 33.91 -5.48
C LYS A 68 6.18 32.49 -5.51
N TYR A 69 5.74 32.09 -6.68
CA TYR A 69 5.35 30.73 -6.96
C TYR A 69 6.58 29.91 -7.37
N ILE A 70 6.64 28.68 -6.87
CA ILE A 70 7.62 27.68 -7.31
C ILE A 70 7.10 27.02 -8.57
N ASP A 71 5.82 26.63 -8.58
CA ASP A 71 5.19 25.96 -9.71
C ASP A 71 3.66 26.03 -9.63
N GLU A 72 3.01 25.81 -10.75
CA GLU A 72 1.58 25.58 -10.91
C GLU A 72 1.30 24.07 -10.74
N VAL A 73 0.30 23.72 -9.94
CA VAL A 73 0.10 22.33 -9.50
C VAL A 73 -1.37 21.92 -9.46
N LEU A 74 -1.59 20.60 -9.59
CA LEU A 74 -2.83 19.96 -9.19
C LEU A 74 -2.60 19.22 -7.87
N ILE A 75 -3.56 19.33 -6.95
CA ILE A 75 -3.49 18.72 -5.62
C ILE A 75 -4.60 17.69 -5.51
N LEU A 76 -4.24 16.41 -5.34
CA LEU A 76 -5.18 15.33 -5.08
C LEU A 76 -5.19 15.02 -3.59
N ILE A 77 -6.38 15.03 -2.97
CA ILE A 77 -6.58 14.83 -1.54
C ILE A 77 -7.28 13.49 -1.33
N MET A 78 -6.70 12.63 -0.51
CA MET A 78 -7.26 11.34 -0.11
C MET A 78 -7.19 11.23 1.42
N LYS A 79 -8.34 11.39 2.08
CA LYS A 79 -8.41 11.22 3.54
C LYS A 79 -8.51 9.75 3.92
N GLY A 80 -7.80 9.38 4.97
CA GLY A 80 -7.90 8.05 5.54
C GLY A 80 -9.33 7.67 5.96
N PRO A 81 -9.66 6.38 5.95
CA PRO A 81 -8.85 5.24 5.54
C PRO A 81 -8.82 5.02 4.01
N ARG A 82 -9.53 5.82 3.19
CA ARG A 82 -9.66 5.66 1.74
C ARG A 82 -8.49 6.30 0.99
N SER A 83 -7.27 5.82 1.24
CA SER A 83 -6.02 6.25 0.62
C SER A 83 -5.10 5.06 0.37
N TYR A 84 -3.94 5.28 -0.22
CA TYR A 84 -2.97 4.21 -0.46
C TYR A 84 -2.39 3.63 0.83
N THR A 85 -2.06 4.48 1.81
CA THR A 85 -1.47 4.07 3.09
C THR A 85 -2.48 3.80 4.19
N GLY A 86 -3.77 4.14 3.97
CA GLY A 86 -4.79 4.19 5.02
C GLY A 86 -4.75 5.46 5.87
N GLU A 87 -3.73 6.30 5.71
CA GLU A 87 -3.57 7.61 6.35
C GLU A 87 -4.15 8.73 5.48
N ASP A 88 -4.10 9.98 5.95
CA ASP A 88 -4.32 11.13 5.08
C ASP A 88 -3.18 11.23 4.07
N VAL A 89 -3.52 11.25 2.79
CA VAL A 89 -2.56 11.36 1.68
C VAL A 89 -2.89 12.57 0.83
N VAL A 90 -1.86 13.33 0.48
CA VAL A 90 -1.93 14.40 -0.52
C VAL A 90 -0.90 14.13 -1.60
N GLU A 91 -1.31 14.21 -2.85
CA GLU A 91 -0.41 14.19 -3.99
C GLU A 91 -0.38 15.56 -4.65
N ILE A 92 0.82 16.08 -4.86
CA ILE A 92 1.07 17.32 -5.57
C ILE A 92 1.66 16.96 -6.93
N HIS A 93 0.87 17.19 -7.96
CA HIS A 93 1.24 17.00 -9.37
C HIS A 93 1.81 18.31 -9.90
N CYS A 94 3.07 18.32 -10.22
CA CYS A 94 3.83 19.49 -10.67
C CYS A 94 4.53 19.23 -12.00
N HIS A 95 5.16 20.27 -12.60
CA HIS A 95 6.01 20.06 -13.75
C HIS A 95 7.22 19.21 -13.39
N GLY A 96 7.58 18.27 -14.29
CA GLY A 96 8.58 17.23 -14.05
C GLY A 96 10.05 17.68 -14.14
N GLY A 97 10.33 18.98 -14.05
CA GLY A 97 11.70 19.50 -13.98
C GLY A 97 12.34 19.15 -12.63
N ILE A 98 13.50 18.48 -12.66
CA ILE A 98 14.18 17.98 -11.44
C ILE A 98 14.37 19.08 -10.37
N ILE A 99 14.73 20.29 -10.78
CA ILE A 99 14.94 21.42 -9.85
C ILE A 99 13.62 21.84 -9.20
N THR A 100 12.53 21.92 -9.99
CA THR A 100 11.20 22.29 -9.50
C THR A 100 10.70 21.27 -8.50
N VAL A 101 10.80 19.99 -8.84
CA VAL A 101 10.35 18.87 -7.98
C VAL A 101 11.13 18.85 -6.67
N GLN A 102 12.45 19.04 -6.72
CA GLN A 102 13.28 19.10 -5.51
C GLN A 102 12.90 20.29 -4.62
N LYS A 103 12.71 21.49 -5.20
CA LYS A 103 12.28 22.67 -4.43
C LYS A 103 10.92 22.46 -3.75
N ILE A 104 9.97 21.81 -4.42
CA ILE A 104 8.67 21.52 -3.82
C ILE A 104 8.83 20.51 -2.67
N LEU A 105 9.63 19.45 -2.86
CA LEU A 105 9.89 18.50 -1.80
C LEU A 105 10.59 19.16 -0.60
N GLU A 106 11.62 19.99 -0.82
CA GLU A 106 12.29 20.76 0.23
C GLU A 106 11.28 21.65 0.97
N ARG A 107 10.40 22.34 0.22
CA ARG A 107 9.35 23.20 0.80
C ARG A 107 8.37 22.43 1.70
N ILE A 108 8.07 21.17 1.39
CA ILE A 108 7.29 20.28 2.26
C ILE A 108 8.09 19.93 3.52
N LEU A 109 9.37 19.65 3.36
CA LEU A 109 10.29 19.25 4.44
C LEU A 109 10.74 20.40 5.34
N ASP A 110 10.47 21.67 4.99
CA ASP A 110 10.61 22.81 5.92
C ASP A 110 9.68 22.66 7.15
N SER A 111 8.64 21.86 7.03
CA SER A 111 7.77 21.55 8.15
C SER A 111 8.45 20.57 9.13
N PRO A 112 8.54 20.90 10.43
CA PRO A 112 9.09 19.98 11.41
C PRO A 112 8.25 18.71 11.61
N LYS A 113 7.03 18.68 11.05
CA LYS A 113 6.12 17.54 11.09
C LYS A 113 6.34 16.56 9.93
N ALA A 114 7.19 16.92 8.96
CA ALA A 114 7.46 16.09 7.79
C ALA A 114 8.92 15.65 7.73
N ARG A 115 9.12 14.41 7.32
CA ARG A 115 10.43 13.91 6.93
C ARG A 115 10.38 13.23 5.56
N ARG A 116 11.56 12.99 5.00
CA ARG A 116 11.67 12.19 3.77
C ARG A 116 11.26 10.74 4.05
N ALA A 117 10.46 10.17 3.15
CA ALA A 117 10.10 8.76 3.21
C ALA A 117 11.31 7.87 2.90
N GLU A 118 11.42 6.75 3.59
CA GLU A 118 12.35 5.67 3.26
C GLU A 118 11.86 4.87 2.03
N PRO A 119 12.75 4.19 1.29
CA PRO A 119 12.34 3.32 0.20
C PRO A 119 11.31 2.27 0.66
N GLY A 120 10.18 2.19 -0.05
CA GLY A 120 9.09 1.25 0.27
C GLY A 120 8.19 1.67 1.45
N GLU A 121 8.45 2.78 2.14
CA GLU A 121 7.75 3.14 3.37
C GLU A 121 6.24 3.37 3.17
N PHE A 122 5.80 3.91 2.04
CA PHE A 122 4.36 4.03 1.77
C PHE A 122 3.66 2.67 1.73
N SER A 123 4.26 1.66 1.10
CA SER A 123 3.72 0.30 1.07
C SER A 123 3.79 -0.36 2.44
N GLN A 124 4.87 -0.14 3.19
CA GLN A 124 4.99 -0.60 4.56
C GLN A 124 3.87 -0.05 5.45
N ARG A 125 3.56 1.25 5.38
CA ARG A 125 2.45 1.87 6.11
C ARG A 125 1.10 1.31 5.67
N ALA A 126 0.92 1.06 4.38
CA ALA A 126 -0.29 0.41 3.87
C ALA A 126 -0.51 -0.99 4.49
N VAL A 127 0.57 -1.76 4.68
CA VAL A 127 0.52 -3.07 5.35
C VAL A 127 0.24 -2.92 6.85
N LEU A 128 0.95 -2.03 7.54
CA LEU A 128 0.77 -1.79 8.98
C LEU A 128 -0.64 -1.30 9.32
N ASN A 129 -1.24 -0.51 8.45
CA ASN A 129 -2.61 0.00 8.58
C ASN A 129 -3.69 -0.99 8.07
N GLY A 130 -3.29 -2.21 7.68
CA GLY A 130 -4.22 -3.25 7.21
C GLY A 130 -4.87 -2.96 5.86
N ARG A 131 -4.34 -2.00 5.08
CA ARG A 131 -4.84 -1.66 3.74
C ARG A 131 -4.39 -2.67 2.68
N LEU A 132 -3.18 -3.20 2.84
CA LEU A 132 -2.58 -4.24 2.01
C LEU A 132 -2.11 -5.40 2.88
N SER A 133 -2.08 -6.60 2.32
CA SER A 133 -1.31 -7.70 2.90
C SER A 133 0.16 -7.57 2.51
N LEU A 134 1.04 -8.30 3.20
CA LEU A 134 2.46 -8.33 2.85
C LEU A 134 2.66 -8.87 1.43
N THR A 135 1.96 -9.95 1.06
CA THR A 135 2.01 -10.52 -0.29
C THR A 135 1.54 -9.55 -1.37
N GLN A 136 0.51 -8.75 -1.11
CA GLN A 136 0.08 -7.69 -2.02
C GLN A 136 1.15 -6.60 -2.19
N ALA A 137 1.81 -6.19 -1.10
CA ALA A 137 2.88 -5.20 -1.16
C ALA A 137 4.11 -5.71 -1.94
N GLU A 138 4.47 -6.99 -1.79
CA GLU A 138 5.51 -7.66 -2.59
C GLU A 138 5.12 -7.70 -4.07
N SER A 139 3.89 -8.10 -4.39
CA SER A 139 3.38 -8.14 -5.77
C SER A 139 3.33 -6.76 -6.44
N ILE A 140 3.10 -5.68 -5.69
CA ILE A 140 3.23 -4.31 -6.22
C ILE A 140 4.68 -4.03 -6.65
N SER A 141 5.67 -4.45 -5.86
CA SER A 141 7.09 -4.30 -6.20
C SER A 141 7.46 -5.11 -7.45
N GLU A 142 6.94 -6.33 -7.55
CA GLU A 142 7.11 -7.19 -8.72
C GLU A 142 6.48 -6.59 -9.98
N LEU A 143 5.28 -6.01 -9.86
CA LEU A 143 4.60 -5.35 -10.98
C LEU A 143 5.42 -4.16 -11.51
N ILE A 144 5.98 -3.36 -10.61
CA ILE A 144 6.81 -2.19 -10.97
C ILE A 144 8.11 -2.64 -11.67
N SER A 145 8.69 -3.76 -11.26
CA SER A 145 9.94 -4.30 -11.82
C SER A 145 9.73 -5.24 -13.01
N ALA A 146 8.49 -5.58 -13.36
CA ALA A 146 8.15 -6.54 -14.40
C ALA A 146 8.71 -6.12 -15.78
N ARG A 147 9.43 -7.02 -16.44
CA ARG A 147 10.02 -6.82 -17.77
C ARG A 147 9.31 -7.60 -18.87
N SER A 148 8.25 -8.35 -18.55
CA SER A 148 7.44 -9.09 -19.51
C SER A 148 5.96 -8.96 -19.18
N ARG A 149 5.10 -9.14 -20.16
CA ARG A 149 3.63 -9.13 -19.96
C ARG A 149 3.22 -10.21 -18.95
N LYS A 150 3.81 -11.41 -19.06
CA LYS A 150 3.49 -12.52 -18.18
C LYS A 150 3.86 -12.22 -16.72
N ALA A 151 5.03 -11.61 -16.48
CA ALA A 151 5.43 -11.19 -15.14
C ALA A 151 4.46 -10.14 -14.56
N ALA A 152 4.01 -9.18 -15.37
CA ALA A 152 3.03 -8.19 -14.95
C ALA A 152 1.65 -8.81 -14.63
N GLU A 153 1.16 -9.75 -15.44
CA GLU A 153 -0.10 -10.48 -15.20
C GLU A 153 -0.06 -11.24 -13.86
N LEU A 154 1.06 -11.86 -13.55
CA LEU A 154 1.22 -12.63 -12.33
C LEU A 154 1.28 -11.74 -11.09
N ALA A 155 2.05 -10.65 -11.17
CA ALA A 155 2.07 -9.65 -10.11
C ALA A 155 0.67 -9.06 -9.87
N MET A 156 -0.12 -8.84 -10.93
CA MET A 156 -1.53 -8.41 -10.79
C MET A 156 -2.39 -9.44 -10.05
N ASN A 157 -2.26 -10.73 -10.36
CA ASN A 157 -2.97 -11.79 -9.62
C ASN A 157 -2.63 -11.79 -8.13
N GLY A 158 -1.37 -11.50 -7.79
CA GLY A 158 -0.95 -11.33 -6.40
C GLY A 158 -1.57 -10.10 -5.73
N ILE A 159 -1.65 -8.97 -6.44
CA ILE A 159 -2.30 -7.74 -5.96
C ILE A 159 -3.80 -7.95 -5.74
N GLU A 160 -4.48 -8.69 -6.62
CA GLU A 160 -5.90 -9.05 -6.48
C GLU A 160 -6.16 -9.95 -5.27
N GLY A 161 -5.14 -10.51 -4.64
CA GLY A 161 -5.23 -11.30 -3.43
C GLY A 161 -5.65 -12.76 -3.66
N ASN A 162 -5.62 -13.26 -4.88
CA ASN A 162 -6.00 -14.63 -5.21
C ASN A 162 -5.15 -15.66 -4.45
N ILE A 163 -3.84 -15.43 -4.36
CA ILE A 163 -2.91 -16.28 -3.60
C ILE A 163 -3.27 -16.26 -2.11
N GLN A 164 -3.53 -15.09 -1.54
CA GLN A 164 -3.89 -14.95 -0.14
C GLN A 164 -5.21 -15.65 0.19
N THR A 165 -6.21 -15.53 -0.68
CA THR A 165 -7.50 -16.20 -0.52
C THR A 165 -7.33 -17.72 -0.51
N THR A 166 -6.50 -18.26 -1.41
CA THR A 166 -6.19 -19.69 -1.47
C THR A 166 -5.45 -20.16 -0.20
N ILE A 167 -4.44 -19.42 0.25
CA ILE A 167 -3.72 -19.74 1.49
C ILE A 167 -4.65 -19.71 2.71
N GLN A 168 -5.54 -18.71 2.79
CA GLN A 168 -6.53 -18.63 3.87
C GLN A 168 -7.50 -19.80 3.85
N SER A 169 -7.97 -20.21 2.67
CA SER A 169 -8.84 -21.41 2.51
C SER A 169 -8.11 -22.66 2.97
N ILE A 170 -6.87 -22.89 2.55
CA ILE A 170 -6.05 -24.02 2.98
C ILE A 170 -5.87 -24.02 4.50
N ARG A 171 -5.51 -22.85 5.07
CA ARG A 171 -5.33 -22.70 6.51
C ARG A 171 -6.63 -23.02 7.28
N GLN A 172 -7.76 -22.54 6.80
CA GLN A 172 -9.05 -22.78 7.43
C GLN A 172 -9.40 -24.28 7.44
N ARG A 173 -9.24 -24.96 6.32
CA ARG A 173 -9.45 -26.40 6.18
C ARG A 173 -8.56 -27.21 7.11
N LEU A 174 -7.27 -26.82 7.26
CA LEU A 174 -6.34 -27.46 8.20
C LEU A 174 -6.79 -27.26 9.66
N LEU A 175 -7.24 -26.07 10.02
CA LEU A 175 -7.75 -25.78 11.36
C LEU A 175 -9.03 -26.58 11.67
N GLU A 176 -9.89 -26.75 10.69
CA GLU A 176 -11.10 -27.60 10.84
C GLU A 176 -10.74 -29.06 11.13
N GLN A 177 -9.76 -29.62 10.39
CA GLN A 177 -9.26 -30.98 10.66
C GLN A 177 -8.59 -31.07 12.04
N LEU A 178 -7.81 -30.08 12.44
CA LEU A 178 -7.17 -30.05 13.75
C LEU A 178 -8.21 -30.01 14.87
N SER A 179 -9.19 -29.11 14.78
CA SER A 179 -10.26 -28.99 15.77
C SER A 179 -11.10 -30.28 15.89
N GLU A 180 -11.34 -30.96 14.75
CA GLU A 180 -12.05 -32.22 14.69
C GLU A 180 -11.29 -33.35 15.44
N ILE A 181 -9.98 -33.39 15.29
CA ILE A 181 -9.10 -34.34 15.99
C ILE A 181 -9.01 -34.00 17.48
N GLU A 182 -8.78 -32.73 17.84
CA GLU A 182 -8.66 -32.27 19.23
C GLU A 182 -9.95 -32.53 20.01
N ALA A 183 -11.13 -32.25 19.42
CA ALA A 183 -12.41 -32.50 20.06
C ALA A 183 -12.58 -33.98 20.42
N ARG A 184 -12.09 -34.90 19.61
CA ARG A 184 -12.18 -36.35 19.90
C ARG A 184 -11.12 -36.85 20.87
N VAL A 185 -10.00 -36.17 20.99
CA VAL A 185 -9.00 -36.45 22.03
C VAL A 185 -9.53 -36.01 23.40
N ASP A 186 -10.19 -34.86 23.46
CA ASP A 186 -10.67 -34.28 24.71
C ASP A 186 -12.01 -34.92 25.18
N PHE A 187 -12.86 -35.39 24.25
CA PHE A 187 -14.21 -35.90 24.51
C PHE A 187 -14.42 -37.26 23.86
N GLU A 188 -13.49 -38.20 24.07
CA GLU A 188 -13.49 -39.55 23.44
C GLU A 188 -14.77 -40.34 23.68
N GLU A 189 -15.38 -40.22 24.87
CA GLU A 189 -16.60 -40.94 25.25
C GLU A 189 -17.88 -40.28 24.70
N ASP A 190 -17.88 -39.00 24.41
CA ASP A 190 -19.07 -38.23 24.04
C ASP A 190 -19.25 -38.07 22.52
N LEU A 191 -18.20 -38.27 21.73
CA LEU A 191 -18.20 -38.06 20.28
C LEU A 191 -18.12 -39.40 19.50
N PRO A 192 -18.76 -39.47 18.31
CA PRO A 192 -18.56 -40.62 17.43
C PRO A 192 -17.10 -40.75 17.01
N LYS A 193 -16.65 -41.97 16.72
CA LYS A 193 -15.28 -42.24 16.27
C LYS A 193 -14.94 -41.41 15.07
N LEU A 194 -13.67 -40.92 15.05
CA LEU A 194 -13.12 -40.19 13.93
C LEU A 194 -13.18 -41.03 12.64
N GLU A 195 -13.72 -40.45 11.59
CA GLU A 195 -13.66 -41.07 10.26
C GLU A 195 -12.30 -40.78 9.63
N GLU A 196 -11.31 -41.61 10.00
CA GLU A 196 -9.90 -41.43 9.58
C GLU A 196 -9.74 -41.26 8.06
N GLU A 197 -10.58 -41.95 7.28
CA GLU A 197 -10.53 -41.88 5.81
C GLU A 197 -10.93 -40.49 5.29
N ASN A 198 -11.88 -39.81 5.94
CA ASN A 198 -12.28 -38.44 5.58
C ASN A 198 -11.17 -37.43 5.87
N VAL A 199 -10.56 -37.53 7.04
CA VAL A 199 -9.42 -36.68 7.41
C VAL A 199 -8.25 -36.87 6.43
N LYS A 200 -7.93 -38.15 6.12
CA LYS A 200 -6.85 -38.48 5.18
C LYS A 200 -7.12 -37.94 3.78
N ASN A 201 -8.34 -38.07 3.27
CA ASN A 201 -8.72 -37.56 1.96
C ASN A 201 -8.62 -36.04 1.90
N GLU A 202 -9.04 -35.36 2.96
CA GLU A 202 -8.95 -33.89 3.05
C GLU A 202 -7.49 -33.42 3.09
N ILE A 203 -6.63 -34.08 3.86
CA ILE A 203 -5.17 -33.77 3.89
C ILE A 203 -4.52 -34.00 2.52
N ILE A 204 -4.92 -35.04 1.80
CA ILE A 204 -4.45 -35.29 0.43
C ILE A 204 -4.88 -34.18 -0.53
N ALA A 205 -6.13 -33.70 -0.43
CA ALA A 205 -6.64 -32.58 -1.23
C ALA A 205 -5.89 -31.29 -0.92
N ILE A 206 -5.70 -30.97 0.36
CA ILE A 206 -4.93 -29.81 0.80
C ILE A 206 -3.49 -29.86 0.26
N ARG A 207 -2.84 -31.00 0.34
CA ARG A 207 -1.48 -31.21 -0.21
C ARG A 207 -1.44 -30.94 -1.71
N LYS A 208 -2.47 -31.36 -2.45
CA LYS A 208 -2.57 -31.09 -3.88
C LYS A 208 -2.67 -29.59 -4.16
N ASP A 209 -3.54 -28.86 -3.44
CA ASP A 209 -3.70 -27.43 -3.59
C ASP A 209 -2.41 -26.66 -3.27
N ILE A 210 -1.66 -27.09 -2.25
CA ILE A 210 -0.33 -26.53 -1.92
C ILE A 210 0.67 -26.77 -3.05
N ASN A 211 0.72 -27.97 -3.62
CA ASN A 211 1.63 -28.28 -4.73
C ASN A 211 1.29 -27.43 -5.97
N GLU A 212 0.02 -27.23 -6.28
CA GLU A 212 -0.40 -26.34 -7.38
C GLU A 212 0.09 -24.90 -7.16
N LEU A 213 0.02 -24.38 -5.92
CA LEU A 213 0.58 -23.06 -5.58
C LEU A 213 2.11 -23.01 -5.74
N ILE A 214 2.82 -24.05 -5.34
CA ILE A 214 4.28 -24.16 -5.48
C ILE A 214 4.66 -24.18 -6.95
N ASP A 215 3.99 -25.00 -7.76
CA ASP A 215 4.25 -25.10 -9.18
C ASP A 215 4.02 -23.76 -9.90
N LEU A 216 2.96 -23.01 -9.53
CA LEU A 216 2.75 -21.65 -10.01
C LEU A 216 3.88 -20.70 -9.62
N SER A 217 4.47 -20.85 -8.44
CA SER A 217 5.60 -20.05 -7.94
C SER A 217 6.91 -20.40 -8.65
N LEU A 218 7.19 -21.69 -8.91
CA LEU A 218 8.43 -22.17 -9.53
C LEU A 218 8.54 -21.84 -11.03
N ILE A 219 7.43 -21.55 -11.71
CA ILE A 219 7.45 -21.10 -13.11
C ILE A 219 8.08 -19.68 -13.24
N HIS A 220 8.42 -19.01 -12.13
CA HIS A 220 8.85 -17.61 -12.05
C HIS A 220 10.29 -17.39 -11.59
N ILE A 221 11.03 -18.44 -11.27
CA ILE A 221 12.47 -18.42 -11.04
C ILE A 221 13.19 -18.77 -12.36
#